data_bb4d570754619f7029b52a0a297062a2
#
_entry.id   bb4d570754619f7029b52a0a297062a2
#
_cell.length_a   1.000
_cell.length_b   1.000
_cell.length_c   1.000
_cell.angle_alpha   90.00
_cell.angle_beta   90.00
_cell.angle_gamma   90.00
#
_symmetry.space_group_name_H-M   'P 1'
#
loop_
_entity.id
_entity.type
_entity.pdbx_description
1 polymer ?
#
loop_
_entity_poly.entity_id
_entity_poly.type
_entity_poly.pdbx_seq_one_letter_code
_entity_poly.pdbx_strand_id
1 'polypeptide(L)'
;MRAIANERAAAVRHAQRAAGQASAVAAMITDRRPFADIAQQLLAARGSLDSLLVRLVELELQECVPNPTARNQVDRLMHSALGRTGPSHHAARSAASESQELCAPFTVRGRTSP
;
A
#
# COMPACT_ATOMS: atom_id res chain seq x y z
N MET A 1 -2.90 -13.63 26.38
CA MET A 1 -2.95 -14.68 25.34
C MET A 1 -4.12 -14.52 24.39
N ARG A 2 -5.33 -14.35 24.87
CA ARG A 2 -6.52 -14.14 23.99
C ARG A 2 -6.43 -12.86 23.13
N ALA A 3 -5.89 -11.77 23.67
CA ALA A 3 -5.73 -10.52 22.93
C ALA A 3 -4.82 -10.67 21.71
N ILE A 4 -3.68 -11.33 21.86
CA ILE A 4 -2.72 -11.57 20.77
C ILE A 4 -3.32 -12.49 19.70
N ALA A 5 -4.04 -13.54 20.11
CA ALA A 5 -4.73 -14.43 19.18
C ALA A 5 -5.80 -13.68 18.37
N ASN A 6 -6.56 -12.79 19.01
CA ASN A 6 -7.55 -11.96 18.33
C ASN A 6 -6.89 -10.96 17.36
N GLU A 7 -5.74 -10.40 17.72
CA GLU A 7 -4.99 -9.51 16.85
C GLU A 7 -4.43 -10.24 15.62
N ARG A 8 -3.94 -11.45 15.80
CA ARG A 8 -3.51 -12.29 14.68
C ARG A 8 -4.67 -12.64 13.75
N ALA A 9 -5.81 -13.02 14.29
CA ALA A 9 -7.00 -13.28 13.51
C ALA A 9 -7.48 -12.03 12.73
N ALA A 10 -7.42 -10.86 13.35
CA ALA A 10 -7.73 -9.60 12.69
C ALA A 10 -6.74 -9.29 11.56
N ALA A 11 -5.45 -9.59 11.75
CA ALA A 11 -4.44 -9.43 10.72
C ALA A 11 -4.70 -10.36 9.52
N VAL A 12 -5.11 -11.59 9.76
CA VAL A 12 -5.50 -12.53 8.69
C VAL A 12 -6.67 -11.99 7.87
N ARG A 13 -7.70 -11.50 8.53
CA ARG A 13 -8.86 -10.88 7.83
C ARG A 13 -8.44 -9.65 7.03
N HIS A 14 -7.52 -8.84 7.55
CA HIS A 14 -6.98 -7.70 6.85
C HIS A 14 -6.21 -8.14 5.60
N ALA A 15 -5.38 -9.16 5.70
CA ALA A 15 -4.65 -9.73 4.56
C ALA A 15 -5.60 -10.26 3.48
N GLN A 16 -6.67 -10.94 3.88
CA GLN A 16 -7.68 -11.45 2.96
C GLN A 16 -8.39 -10.32 2.20
N ARG A 17 -8.73 -9.22 2.89
CA ARG A 17 -9.30 -8.03 2.23
C ARG A 17 -8.33 -7.39 1.25
N ALA A 18 -7.06 -7.26 1.63
CA ALA A 18 -6.03 -6.73 0.76
C ALA A 18 -5.83 -7.62 -0.48
N ALA A 19 -5.85 -8.93 -0.30
CA ALA A 19 -5.80 -9.89 -1.41
C ALA A 19 -6.99 -9.73 -2.37
N GLY A 20 -8.20 -9.52 -1.82
CA GLY A 20 -9.40 -9.23 -2.62
C GLY A 20 -9.27 -7.93 -3.43
N GLN A 21 -8.71 -6.88 -2.83
CA GLN A 21 -8.45 -5.62 -3.52
C GLN A 21 -7.44 -5.79 -4.66
N ALA A 22 -6.38 -6.55 -4.44
CA ALA A 22 -5.39 -6.85 -5.47
C ALA A 22 -5.99 -7.69 -6.61
N SER A 23 -6.82 -8.67 -6.28
CA SER A 23 -7.56 -9.46 -7.27
C SER A 23 -8.50 -8.60 -8.11
N ALA A 24 -9.16 -7.63 -7.51
CA ALA A 24 -10.01 -6.67 -8.22
C ALA A 24 -9.21 -5.86 -9.25
N VAL A 25 -7.97 -5.49 -8.96
CA VAL A 25 -7.09 -4.81 -9.92
C VAL A 25 -6.88 -5.67 -11.18
N ALA A 26 -6.60 -6.95 -11.00
CA ALA A 26 -6.43 -7.88 -12.12
C ALA A 26 -7.70 -7.96 -13.01
N ALA A 27 -8.86 -8.04 -12.40
CA ALA A 27 -10.15 -8.04 -13.11
C ALA A 27 -10.38 -6.72 -13.85
N MET A 28 -10.07 -5.59 -13.24
CA MET A 28 -10.20 -4.27 -13.86
C MET A 28 -9.30 -4.10 -15.10
N ILE A 29 -8.09 -4.66 -15.05
CA ILE A 29 -7.17 -4.67 -16.21
C ILE A 29 -7.76 -5.52 -17.34
N THR A 30 -8.25 -6.70 -17.02
CA THR A 30 -8.89 -7.60 -17.98
C THR A 30 -10.10 -6.94 -18.64
N ASP A 31 -10.93 -6.26 -17.86
CA ASP A 31 -12.15 -5.58 -18.31
C ASP A 31 -11.87 -4.23 -18.98
N ARG A 32 -10.62 -3.86 -19.11
CA ARG A 32 -10.17 -2.59 -19.71
C ARG A 32 -10.82 -1.36 -19.08
N ARG A 33 -10.93 -1.36 -17.76
CA ARG A 33 -11.42 -0.20 -17.03
C ARG A 33 -10.51 1.01 -17.23
N PRO A 34 -11.02 2.23 -17.07
CA PRO A 34 -10.20 3.44 -17.17
C PRO A 34 -8.98 3.39 -16.26
N PHE A 35 -7.85 3.85 -16.75
CA PHE A 35 -6.59 3.86 -15.99
C PHE A 35 -6.73 4.53 -14.62
N ALA A 36 -7.48 5.63 -14.53
CA ALA A 36 -7.69 6.33 -13.28
C ALA A 36 -8.35 5.43 -12.22
N ASP A 37 -9.32 4.62 -12.62
CA ASP A 37 -10.00 3.68 -11.71
C ASP A 37 -9.05 2.57 -11.27
N ILE A 38 -8.27 2.03 -12.19
CA ILE A 38 -7.27 0.99 -11.89
C ILE A 38 -6.20 1.52 -10.94
N ALA A 39 -5.67 2.71 -11.22
CA ALA A 39 -4.66 3.35 -10.37
C ALA A 39 -5.19 3.61 -8.97
N GLN A 40 -6.41 4.09 -8.84
CA GLN A 40 -7.05 4.34 -7.56
C GLN A 40 -7.24 3.05 -6.74
N GLN A 41 -7.68 1.98 -7.38
CA GLN A 41 -7.82 0.67 -6.76
C GLN A 41 -6.46 0.10 -6.32
N LEU A 42 -5.44 0.27 -7.15
CA LEU A 42 -4.08 -0.18 -6.85
C LEU A 42 -3.51 0.57 -5.64
N LEU A 43 -3.71 1.88 -5.56
CA LEU A 43 -3.29 2.68 -4.42
C LEU A 43 -4.03 2.28 -3.14
N ALA A 44 -5.31 1.94 -3.24
CA ALA A 44 -6.08 1.43 -2.11
C ALA A 44 -5.53 0.09 -1.61
N ALA A 45 -5.19 -0.83 -2.52
CA ALA A 45 -4.58 -2.11 -2.19
C ALA A 45 -3.20 -1.92 -1.53
N ARG A 46 -2.40 -1.02 -2.06
CA ARG A 46 -1.10 -0.67 -1.47
C ARG A 46 -1.26 -0.13 -0.05
N GLY A 47 -2.18 0.79 0.16
CA GLY A 47 -2.46 1.35 1.49
C GLY A 47 -2.90 0.29 2.49
N SER A 48 -3.72 -0.67 2.07
CA SER A 48 -4.12 -1.80 2.91
C SER A 48 -2.95 -2.68 3.30
N LEU A 49 -2.05 -2.97 2.36
CA LEU A 49 -0.84 -3.77 2.62
C LEU A 49 0.13 -3.04 3.55
N ASP A 50 0.33 -1.75 3.36
CA ASP A 50 1.15 -0.92 4.25
C ASP A 50 0.59 -0.93 5.68
N SER A 51 -0.72 -0.79 5.84
CA SER A 51 -1.39 -0.85 7.14
C SER A 51 -1.24 -2.22 7.81
N LEU A 52 -1.34 -3.28 7.03
CA LEU A 52 -1.14 -4.65 7.52
C LEU A 52 0.30 -4.85 8.00
N LEU A 53 1.28 -4.37 7.25
CA LEU A 53 2.69 -4.48 7.64
C LEU A 53 2.95 -3.79 8.98
N VAL A 54 2.45 -2.58 9.17
CA VAL A 54 2.57 -1.84 10.43
C VAL A 54 1.95 -2.64 11.58
N ARG A 55 0.76 -3.18 11.38
CA ARG A 55 0.07 -4.00 12.39
C ARG A 55 0.86 -5.25 12.77
N LEU A 56 1.44 -5.93 11.77
CA LEU A 56 2.25 -7.12 12.02
C LEU A 56 3.54 -6.79 12.78
N VAL A 57 4.18 -5.66 12.45
CA VAL A 57 5.36 -5.19 13.19
C VAL A 57 4.99 -4.87 14.65
N GLU A 58 3.88 -4.20 14.88
CA GLU A 58 3.38 -3.92 16.24
C GLU A 58 3.14 -5.20 17.03
N LEU A 59 2.52 -6.19 16.41
CA LEU A 59 2.29 -7.51 17.02
C LEU A 59 3.61 -8.20 17.41
N GLU A 60 4.55 -8.24 16.48
CA GLU A 60 5.85 -8.88 16.70
C GLU A 60 6.62 -8.18 17.80
N LEU A 61 6.57 -6.86 17.84
CA LEU A 61 7.23 -6.07 18.90
C LEU A 61 6.59 -6.30 20.27
N GLN A 62 5.28 -6.48 20.34
CA GLN A 62 4.61 -6.81 21.60
C GLN A 62 5.05 -8.16 22.15
N GLU A 63 5.31 -9.13 21.27
CA GLU A 63 5.74 -10.48 21.64
C GLU A 63 7.23 -10.53 21.99
N CYS A 64 8.07 -9.81 21.26
CA CYS A 64 9.52 -9.95 21.29
C CYS A 64 10.24 -8.84 22.08
N VAL A 65 9.64 -7.67 22.20
CA VAL A 65 10.28 -6.51 22.83
C VAL A 65 9.39 -5.97 23.96
N PRO A 66 9.70 -6.32 25.22
CA PRO A 66 8.89 -5.87 26.36
C PRO A 66 9.03 -4.39 26.69
N ASN A 67 10.04 -3.69 26.16
CA ASN A 67 10.30 -2.29 26.46
C ASN A 67 9.43 -1.37 25.57
N PRO A 68 8.49 -0.59 26.15
CA PRO A 68 7.61 0.30 25.36
C PRO A 68 8.35 1.38 24.59
N THR A 69 9.46 1.88 25.10
CA THR A 69 10.27 2.93 24.44
C THR A 69 10.90 2.40 23.16
N ALA A 70 11.49 1.20 23.21
CA ALA A 70 12.07 0.55 22.04
C ALA A 70 11.01 0.26 20.98
N ARG A 71 9.83 -0.20 21.41
CA ARG A 71 8.68 -0.43 20.49
C ARG A 71 8.26 0.85 19.76
N ASN A 72 8.16 1.95 20.49
CA ASN A 72 7.79 3.24 19.90
C ASN A 72 8.84 3.76 18.91
N GLN A 73 10.12 3.51 19.17
CA GLN A 73 11.19 3.88 18.22
C GLN A 73 11.10 3.09 16.93
N VAL A 74 10.89 1.78 17.01
CA VAL A 74 10.75 0.94 15.82
C VAL A 74 9.50 1.31 15.05
N ASP A 75 8.40 1.56 15.74
CA ASP A 75 7.15 2.00 15.12
C ASP A 75 7.33 3.30 14.31
N ARG A 76 7.99 4.29 14.89
CA ARG A 76 8.32 5.55 14.18
C ARG A 76 9.18 5.31 12.95
N LEU A 77 10.19 4.45 13.07
CA LEU A 77 11.07 4.10 11.94
C LEU A 77 10.29 3.43 10.82
N MET A 78 9.38 2.52 11.15
CA MET A 78 8.54 1.84 10.17
C MET A 78 7.58 2.80 9.48
N HIS A 79 6.94 3.70 10.21
CA HIS A 79 6.08 4.72 9.62
C HIS A 79 6.85 5.64 8.69
N SER A 80 8.07 6.03 9.06
CA SER A 80 8.96 6.84 8.21
C SER A 80 9.37 6.08 6.94
N ALA A 81 9.77 4.82 7.07
CA ALA A 81 10.19 3.99 5.94
C ALA A 81 9.07 3.73 4.94
N LEU A 82 7.83 3.60 5.41
CA LEU A 82 6.66 3.39 4.57
C LEU A 82 6.09 4.69 3.98
N GLY A 83 6.69 5.85 4.28
CA GLY A 83 6.25 7.14 3.76
C GLY A 83 4.88 7.60 4.27
N ARG A 84 4.47 7.13 5.44
CA ARG A 84 3.18 7.49 6.06
C ARG A 84 3.16 8.84 6.77
N THR A 85 4.30 9.43 7.01
CA THR A 85 4.40 10.84 7.30
C THR A 85 4.12 11.57 6.01
N GLY A 86 2.91 12.05 5.83
CA GLY A 86 2.35 12.53 4.59
C GLY A 86 3.34 13.21 3.65
N PRO A 87 3.35 12.87 2.36
CA PRO A 87 4.15 13.60 1.40
C PRO A 87 3.76 15.06 1.51
N SER A 88 4.76 15.92 1.70
CA SER A 88 4.55 17.35 1.54
C SER A 88 3.81 17.53 0.20
N HIS A 89 2.83 18.40 0.15
CA HIS A 89 2.04 18.68 -1.05
C HIS A 89 2.90 18.92 -2.31
N HIS A 90 4.16 19.23 -2.13
CA HIS A 90 5.14 19.41 -3.20
C HIS A 90 5.55 18.08 -3.87
N ALA A 91 5.73 17.02 -3.11
CA ALA A 91 6.14 15.72 -3.66
C ALA A 91 5.00 15.07 -4.46
N ALA A 92 3.75 15.26 -4.03
CA ALA A 92 2.60 14.71 -4.73
C ALA A 92 2.36 15.40 -6.10
N ARG A 93 2.64 16.70 -6.20
CA ARG A 93 2.54 17.44 -7.48
C ARG A 93 3.65 17.04 -8.46
N SER A 94 4.85 16.81 -7.97
CA SER A 94 5.98 16.39 -8.80
C SER A 94 5.76 15.01 -9.38
N ALA A 95 5.30 14.08 -8.57
CA ALA A 95 5.01 12.71 -9.00
C ALA A 95 3.84 12.63 -9.99
N ALA A 96 2.84 13.50 -9.86
CA ALA A 96 1.71 13.55 -10.78
C ALA A 96 2.11 14.09 -12.17
N SER A 97 3.00 15.08 -12.21
CA SER A 97 3.47 15.63 -13.49
C SER A 97 4.43 14.67 -14.20
N GLU A 98 5.30 14.00 -13.48
CA GLU A 98 6.20 12.98 -14.04
C GLU A 98 5.44 11.76 -14.59
N SER A 99 4.37 11.38 -13.93
CA SER A 99 3.51 10.27 -14.40
C SER A 99 2.78 10.61 -15.68
N GLN A 100 2.39 11.86 -15.89
CA GLN A 100 1.77 12.31 -17.13
C GLN A 100 2.74 12.34 -18.30
N GLU A 101 3.96 12.78 -18.06
CA GLU A 101 4.99 12.80 -19.11
C GLU A 101 5.46 11.41 -19.51
N LEU A 102 5.53 10.48 -18.58
CA LEU A 102 5.90 9.08 -18.87
C LEU A 102 4.81 8.30 -19.62
N CYS A 103 3.54 8.60 -19.40
CA CYS A 103 2.44 7.93 -20.09
C CYS A 103 2.21 8.44 -21.52
N ALA A 104 2.50 9.71 -21.79
CA ALA A 104 2.26 10.32 -23.09
C ALA A 104 3.09 9.69 -24.24
N PRO A 105 4.40 9.43 -24.10
CA PRO A 105 5.16 8.80 -25.17
C PRO A 105 4.90 7.30 -25.35
N PHE A 106 4.42 6.63 -24.34
CA PHE A 106 4.15 5.19 -24.40
C PHE A 106 2.86 4.86 -25.16
N THR A 107 1.83 5.68 -25.03
CA THR A 107 0.56 5.49 -25.73
C THR A 107 0.66 5.78 -27.22
N VAL A 108 1.59 6.61 -27.66
CA VAL A 108 1.76 6.96 -29.08
C VAL A 108 2.57 5.91 -29.84
N ARG A 109 3.50 5.23 -29.20
CA ARG A 109 4.37 4.24 -29.86
C ARG A 109 3.76 2.84 -30.00
N GLY A 110 2.73 2.52 -29.23
CA GLY A 110 2.10 1.20 -29.28
C GLY A 110 1.07 0.99 -30.38
N ARG A 111 0.79 2.02 -31.19
CA ARG A 111 -0.29 1.96 -32.20
C ARG A 111 0.15 2.13 -33.64
N THR A 112 1.41 2.24 -33.89
CA THR A 112 1.94 2.33 -35.25
C THR A 112 2.73 1.08 -35.63
N SER A 113 2.15 -0.09 -35.44
CA SER A 113 2.58 -1.26 -36.20
C SER A 113 1.53 -1.56 -37.28
N PRO A 114 1.94 -1.62 -38.52
CA PRO A 114 1.06 -2.11 -39.58
C PRO A 114 0.73 -3.58 -39.38
#